data_b700976be6453819bc374357c42c45c9
#
_entry.id   b700976be6453819bc374357c42c45c9
#
_cell.length_a   1.000
_cell.length_b   1.000
_cell.length_c   1.000
_cell.angle_alpha   90.00
_cell.angle_beta   90.00
_cell.angle_gamma   90.00
#
_symmetry.space_group_name_H-M   'P 1'
#
loop_
_entity.id
_entity.type
_entity.pdbx_description
1 polymer ?
#
loop_
_entity_poly.entity_id
_entity_poly.type
_entity_poly.pdbx_seq_one_letter_code
_entity_poly.pdbx_strand_id
1 'polypeptide(L)'
;MIDRATRGGDVFCSDGSIINEADILKNSTDYSGARITMSELHAFIHRGIVFDLSAKIIIPSATTVYLTGQTNGKTVHFHKENYTSNAGGIEFKLLEGVTATGGSTMTPINRNRASTTSATLVVKSGATVTQTGTPLYLIGFPEASTPSRASSLSGGETLEWVLKPQTFYAIQINNLSNASRTVYAELCWYEV
;
A
#
# COMPACT_ATOMS: atom_id res chain seq x y z
N MET A 1 -12.14 -45.34 10.06
CA MET A 1 -12.51 -43.95 9.88
C MET A 1 -11.29 -43.13 10.21
N ILE A 2 -10.64 -42.56 9.22
CA ILE A 2 -9.38 -41.80 9.43
C ILE A 2 -9.82 -40.40 9.79
N ASP A 3 -9.58 -40.01 11.03
CA ASP A 3 -9.76 -38.63 11.46
C ASP A 3 -8.76 -37.74 10.74
N ARG A 4 -9.20 -37.01 9.71
CA ARG A 4 -8.37 -36.14 8.90
C ARG A 4 -8.09 -34.81 9.58
N ALA A 5 -8.82 -34.46 10.62
CA ALA A 5 -8.55 -33.25 11.40
C ALA A 5 -7.17 -33.27 12.04
N THR A 6 -6.61 -34.48 12.29
CA THR A 6 -5.26 -34.65 12.82
C THR A 6 -4.17 -34.68 11.78
N ARG A 7 -4.49 -34.58 10.48
CA ARG A 7 -3.51 -34.68 9.38
C ARG A 7 -3.25 -33.36 8.64
N GLY A 8 -3.63 -32.26 9.20
CA GLY A 8 -3.17 -30.95 8.72
C GLY A 8 -3.54 -30.66 7.28
N GLY A 9 -4.80 -30.60 6.96
CA GLY A 9 -5.25 -30.31 5.60
C GLY A 9 -6.41 -29.35 5.49
N ASP A 10 -6.95 -28.88 6.59
CA ASP A 10 -8.06 -27.94 6.55
C ASP A 10 -7.53 -26.50 6.44
N VAL A 11 -7.92 -25.79 5.38
CA VAL A 11 -7.65 -24.37 5.21
C VAL A 11 -8.89 -23.60 5.62
N PHE A 12 -8.74 -22.77 6.65
CA PHE A 12 -9.80 -21.89 7.09
C PHE A 12 -9.85 -20.66 6.16
N CYS A 13 -10.97 -20.43 5.51
CA CYS A 13 -11.24 -19.21 4.77
C CYS A 13 -11.70 -18.11 5.76
N SER A 14 -11.47 -16.86 5.41
CA SER A 14 -11.83 -15.70 6.24
C SER A 14 -13.35 -15.53 6.44
N ASP A 15 -14.16 -16.21 5.66
CA ASP A 15 -15.63 -16.28 5.82
C ASP A 15 -16.09 -17.38 6.80
N GLY A 16 -15.13 -18.09 7.44
CA GLY A 16 -15.36 -19.20 8.33
C GLY A 16 -15.63 -20.53 7.62
N SER A 17 -15.57 -20.59 6.31
CA SER A 17 -15.68 -21.85 5.57
C SER A 17 -14.38 -22.66 5.72
N ILE A 18 -14.53 -23.99 5.80
CA ILE A 18 -13.43 -24.94 5.82
C ILE A 18 -13.37 -25.58 4.44
N ILE A 19 -12.26 -25.40 3.75
CA ILE A 19 -11.98 -26.11 2.51
C ILE A 19 -11.05 -27.26 2.84
N ASN A 20 -11.46 -28.49 2.56
CA ASN A 20 -10.57 -29.62 2.80
C ASN A 20 -9.44 -29.68 1.76
N GLU A 21 -8.32 -30.27 2.15
CA GLU A 21 -7.13 -30.37 1.28
C GLU A 21 -7.44 -31.03 -0.05
N ALA A 22 -8.36 -31.99 -0.10
CA ALA A 22 -8.73 -32.68 -1.34
C ALA A 22 -9.46 -31.73 -2.33
N ASP A 23 -10.27 -30.80 -1.83
CA ASP A 23 -10.95 -29.82 -2.69
C ASP A 23 -9.99 -28.74 -3.19
N ILE A 24 -9.02 -28.35 -2.35
CA ILE A 24 -7.93 -27.44 -2.76
C ILE A 24 -7.08 -28.10 -3.85
N LEU A 25 -6.68 -29.34 -3.64
CA LEU A 25 -5.88 -30.09 -4.62
C LEU A 25 -6.63 -30.32 -5.93
N LYS A 26 -7.93 -30.62 -5.84
CA LYS A 26 -8.77 -30.83 -7.03
C LYS A 26 -8.92 -29.58 -7.87
N ASN A 27 -8.96 -28.40 -7.21
CA ASN A 27 -9.12 -27.10 -7.90
C ASN A 27 -7.78 -26.42 -8.24
N SER A 28 -6.68 -26.90 -7.68
CA SER A 28 -5.34 -26.29 -7.83
C SER A 28 -4.35 -27.13 -8.64
N THR A 29 -4.80 -28.25 -9.21
CA THR A 29 -3.97 -29.06 -10.12
C THR A 29 -4.28 -28.72 -11.57
N ASP A 30 -3.25 -28.61 -12.38
CA ASP A 30 -3.39 -28.59 -13.83
C ASP A 30 -3.69 -30.00 -14.37
N TYR A 31 -3.85 -30.13 -15.67
CA TYR A 31 -4.08 -31.41 -16.34
C TYR A 31 -2.93 -32.42 -16.19
N SER A 32 -1.75 -31.97 -15.78
CA SER A 32 -0.58 -32.82 -15.52
C SER A 32 -0.53 -33.33 -14.08
N GLY A 33 -1.45 -32.87 -13.20
CA GLY A 33 -1.45 -33.19 -11.78
C GLY A 33 -0.44 -32.37 -10.96
N ALA A 34 0.21 -31.37 -11.55
CA ALA A 34 1.10 -30.49 -10.84
C ALA A 34 0.32 -29.58 -9.88
N ARG A 35 0.83 -29.39 -8.67
CA ARG A 35 0.24 -28.50 -7.70
C ARG A 35 0.43 -27.04 -8.13
N ILE A 36 -0.67 -26.32 -8.33
CA ILE A 36 -0.64 -24.88 -8.57
C ILE A 36 -0.62 -24.19 -7.22
N THR A 37 0.48 -23.50 -6.91
CA THR A 37 0.58 -22.64 -5.72
C THR A 37 0.29 -21.20 -6.11
N MET A 38 -0.61 -20.55 -5.38
CA MET A 38 -0.96 -19.16 -5.55
C MET A 38 -0.33 -18.34 -4.42
N SER A 39 0.32 -17.21 -4.74
CA SER A 39 0.79 -16.31 -3.70
C SER A 39 -0.39 -15.70 -2.94
N GLU A 40 -0.20 -15.39 -1.67
CA GLU A 40 -1.24 -14.80 -0.83
C GLU A 40 -1.79 -13.49 -1.43
N LEU A 41 -0.91 -12.62 -1.90
CA LEU A 41 -1.32 -11.38 -2.56
C LEU A 41 -2.20 -11.65 -3.79
N HIS A 42 -1.89 -12.68 -4.59
CA HIS A 42 -2.70 -13.05 -5.74
C HIS A 42 -4.11 -13.50 -5.30
N ALA A 43 -4.20 -14.30 -4.23
CA ALA A 43 -5.49 -14.69 -3.65
C ALA A 43 -6.29 -13.47 -3.17
N PHE A 44 -5.65 -12.50 -2.54
CA PHE A 44 -6.30 -11.25 -2.10
C PHE A 44 -6.78 -10.39 -3.28
N ILE A 45 -6.04 -10.37 -4.40
CA ILE A 45 -6.50 -9.72 -5.62
C ILE A 45 -7.82 -10.35 -6.10
N HIS A 46 -7.88 -11.69 -6.19
CA HIS A 46 -9.11 -12.39 -6.58
C HIS A 46 -10.28 -12.12 -5.64
N ARG A 47 -10.02 -11.98 -4.35
CA ARG A 47 -11.04 -11.61 -3.35
C ARG A 47 -11.48 -10.14 -3.46
N GLY A 48 -10.81 -9.32 -4.27
CA GLY A 48 -11.16 -7.92 -4.47
C GLY A 48 -10.89 -7.03 -3.27
N ILE A 49 -9.86 -7.34 -2.49
CA ILE A 49 -9.49 -6.58 -1.27
C ILE A 49 -8.15 -5.84 -1.42
N VAL A 50 -7.53 -5.90 -2.60
CA VAL A 50 -6.27 -5.19 -2.90
C VAL A 50 -6.56 -3.93 -3.70
N PHE A 51 -5.95 -2.83 -3.27
CA PHE A 51 -6.14 -1.50 -3.84
C PHE A 51 -4.81 -0.86 -4.21
N ASP A 52 -4.83 -0.09 -5.29
CA ASP A 52 -3.74 0.75 -5.73
C ASP A 52 -4.16 2.21 -5.81
N LEU A 53 -3.21 3.09 -5.57
CA LEU A 53 -3.34 4.52 -5.79
C LEU A 53 -2.07 5.07 -6.43
N SER A 54 -2.23 5.75 -7.55
CA SER A 54 -1.13 6.48 -8.22
C SER A 54 -1.37 7.97 -8.14
N ALA A 55 -0.32 8.72 -7.83
CA ALA A 55 -0.36 10.17 -7.73
C ALA A 55 0.82 10.81 -8.45
N LYS A 56 0.54 11.87 -9.23
CA LYS A 56 1.55 12.81 -9.71
C LYS A 56 1.47 14.06 -8.85
N ILE A 57 2.57 14.42 -8.20
CA ILE A 57 2.64 15.51 -7.23
C ILE A 57 3.72 16.48 -7.68
N ILE A 58 3.36 17.76 -7.84
CA ILE A 58 4.33 18.83 -8.10
C ILE A 58 4.60 19.52 -6.78
N ILE A 59 5.87 19.58 -6.38
CA ILE A 59 6.30 20.12 -5.10
C ILE A 59 7.17 21.34 -5.36
N PRO A 60 6.73 22.55 -5.00
CA PRO A 60 7.54 23.75 -5.11
C PRO A 60 8.88 23.63 -4.38
N SER A 61 9.84 24.48 -4.72
CA SER A 61 11.14 24.49 -4.05
C SER A 61 11.01 24.75 -2.55
N ALA A 62 11.81 24.06 -1.75
CA ALA A 62 11.86 24.21 -0.30
C ALA A 62 10.49 24.10 0.41
N THR A 63 9.57 23.26 -0.12
CA THR A 63 8.24 23.05 0.46
C THR A 63 7.99 21.60 0.82
N THR A 64 6.98 21.41 1.66
CA THR A 64 6.49 20.12 2.10
C THR A 64 5.05 19.94 1.63
N VAL A 65 4.74 18.75 1.11
CA VAL A 65 3.38 18.34 0.78
C VAL A 65 3.05 17.01 1.46
N TYR A 66 1.75 16.72 1.60
CA TYR A 66 1.29 15.52 2.30
C TYR A 66 0.27 14.76 1.45
N LEU A 67 0.43 13.42 1.44
CA LEU A 67 -0.67 12.50 1.19
C LEU A 67 -1.13 11.99 2.56
N THR A 68 -2.39 12.18 2.91
CA THR A 68 -2.92 11.72 4.19
C THR A 68 -3.84 10.53 4.00
N GLY A 69 -3.81 9.58 4.92
CA GLY A 69 -4.67 8.42 4.95
C GLY A 69 -5.38 8.28 6.28
N GLN A 70 -6.66 7.97 6.28
CA GLN A 70 -7.40 7.62 7.49
C GLN A 70 -7.92 6.19 7.38
N THR A 71 -7.52 5.35 8.34
CA THR A 71 -8.02 3.97 8.44
C THR A 71 -9.41 3.94 9.05
N ASN A 72 -10.34 3.21 8.42
CA ASN A 72 -11.74 3.11 8.84
C ASN A 72 -12.23 1.66 8.76
N GLY A 73 -12.59 1.10 9.89
CA GLY A 73 -13.37 -0.13 10.02
C GLY A 73 -12.66 -1.44 9.71
N LYS A 74 -11.74 -1.47 8.76
CA LYS A 74 -10.95 -2.66 8.39
C LYS A 74 -9.50 -2.51 8.80
N THR A 75 -8.83 -3.65 8.98
CA THR A 75 -7.37 -3.67 9.12
C THR A 75 -6.75 -3.40 7.76
N VAL A 76 -5.91 -2.37 7.69
CA VAL A 76 -5.20 -1.99 6.47
C VAL A 76 -3.77 -2.49 6.54
N HIS A 77 -3.41 -3.30 5.56
CA HIS A 77 -2.06 -3.78 5.35
C HIS A 77 -1.43 -2.98 4.21
N PHE A 78 -0.59 -2.04 4.56
CA PHE A 78 0.12 -1.19 3.60
C PHE A 78 1.35 -1.93 3.12
N HIS A 79 1.29 -2.42 1.88
CA HIS A 79 2.19 -3.44 1.39
C HIS A 79 3.33 -2.89 0.54
N LYS A 80 3.09 -1.85 -0.25
CA LYS A 80 4.08 -1.34 -1.19
C LYS A 80 3.97 0.15 -1.40
N GLU A 81 5.13 0.77 -1.45
CA GLU A 81 5.31 2.16 -1.84
C GLU A 81 6.41 2.27 -2.87
N ASN A 82 6.10 2.88 -3.99
CA ASN A 82 7.10 3.26 -4.98
C ASN A 82 7.09 4.77 -5.14
N TYR A 83 8.24 5.35 -5.10
CA TYR A 83 8.42 6.77 -5.37
C TYR A 83 9.42 6.97 -6.50
N THR A 84 9.07 7.82 -7.45
CA THR A 84 9.98 8.26 -8.51
C THR A 84 9.96 9.77 -8.55
N SER A 85 11.13 10.38 -8.54
CA SER A 85 11.29 11.83 -8.69
C SER A 85 12.05 12.16 -9.97
N ASN A 86 11.69 13.26 -10.60
CA ASN A 86 12.42 13.76 -11.78
C ASN A 86 13.86 14.22 -11.47
N ALA A 87 14.19 14.43 -10.17
CA ALA A 87 15.55 14.72 -9.71
C ALA A 87 15.65 14.47 -8.19
N GLY A 88 16.85 14.49 -7.63
CA GLY A 88 17.12 14.36 -6.20
C GLY A 88 16.71 15.57 -5.36
N GLY A 89 17.05 15.54 -4.08
CA GLY A 89 16.64 16.53 -3.09
C GLY A 89 15.24 16.34 -2.56
N ILE A 90 14.71 15.11 -2.58
CA ILE A 90 13.40 14.75 -2.05
C ILE A 90 13.55 13.78 -0.88
N GLU A 91 12.78 14.01 0.15
CA GLU A 91 12.69 13.16 1.34
C GLU A 91 11.24 12.75 1.59
N PHE A 92 11.02 11.47 1.91
CA PHE A 92 9.74 10.89 2.26
C PHE A 92 9.76 10.40 3.70
N LYS A 93 8.67 10.65 4.43
CA LYS A 93 8.44 10.09 5.78
C LYS A 93 7.05 9.51 5.86
N LEU A 94 6.91 8.33 6.40
CA LEU A 94 5.62 7.83 6.86
C LEU A 94 5.42 8.27 8.30
N LEU A 95 4.31 8.94 8.56
CA LEU A 95 3.94 9.50 9.86
C LEU A 95 2.66 8.83 10.37
N GLU A 96 2.64 8.49 11.66
CA GLU A 96 1.48 7.90 12.35
C GLU A 96 0.90 8.88 13.36
N GLY A 97 -0.42 8.95 13.46
CA GLY A 97 -1.12 9.78 14.44
C GLY A 97 -1.07 11.27 14.11
N VAL A 98 -1.10 11.61 12.83
CA VAL A 98 -1.12 13.01 12.40
C VAL A 98 -2.46 13.66 12.67
N THR A 99 -2.49 14.98 12.80
CA THR A 99 -3.72 15.77 12.74
C THR A 99 -3.73 16.54 11.43
N ALA A 100 -4.76 16.30 10.60
CA ALA A 100 -4.86 16.91 9.29
C ALA A 100 -6.28 17.39 8.99
N THR A 101 -6.38 18.47 8.21
CA THR A 101 -7.66 19.04 7.78
C THR A 101 -7.65 19.33 6.28
N GLY A 102 -8.84 19.36 5.67
CA GLY A 102 -8.98 19.67 4.24
C GLY A 102 -8.46 18.56 3.33
N GLY A 103 -7.95 18.96 2.18
CA GLY A 103 -7.46 18.06 1.12
C GLY A 103 -8.56 17.53 0.22
N SER A 104 -8.17 17.06 -0.95
CA SER A 104 -9.04 16.44 -1.95
C SER A 104 -8.95 14.93 -1.85
N THR A 105 -10.09 14.26 -1.72
CA THR A 105 -10.14 12.79 -1.68
C THR A 105 -9.67 12.22 -3.01
N MET A 106 -8.82 11.23 -2.94
CA MET A 106 -8.35 10.44 -4.07
C MET A 106 -9.11 9.12 -4.14
N THR A 107 -9.28 8.60 -5.35
CA THR A 107 -10.03 7.35 -5.56
C THR A 107 -9.05 6.21 -5.83
N PRO A 108 -8.90 5.27 -4.89
CA PRO A 108 -8.13 4.05 -5.11
C PRO A 108 -8.76 3.16 -6.17
N ILE A 109 -7.96 2.37 -6.84
CA ILE A 109 -8.38 1.40 -7.84
C ILE A 109 -8.28 0.00 -7.25
N ASN A 110 -9.39 -0.76 -7.28
CA ASN A 110 -9.34 -2.17 -6.92
C ASN A 110 -8.60 -2.96 -8.00
N ARG A 111 -7.59 -3.75 -7.62
CA ARG A 111 -6.83 -4.58 -8.56
C ARG A 111 -7.68 -5.65 -9.24
N ASN A 112 -8.69 -6.17 -8.56
CA ASN A 112 -9.71 -7.00 -9.22
C ASN A 112 -10.72 -6.07 -9.90
N ARG A 113 -10.56 -5.86 -11.20
CA ARG A 113 -11.40 -4.93 -11.97
C ARG A 113 -12.86 -5.37 -12.10
N ALA A 114 -13.17 -6.64 -11.81
CA ALA A 114 -14.54 -7.15 -11.75
C ALA A 114 -15.19 -6.97 -10.37
N SER A 115 -14.40 -6.64 -9.32
CA SER A 115 -14.93 -6.40 -7.98
C SER A 115 -15.60 -5.03 -7.88
N THR A 116 -16.72 -4.98 -7.16
CA THR A 116 -17.43 -3.73 -6.79
C THR A 116 -17.01 -3.21 -5.41
N THR A 117 -16.10 -3.91 -4.72
CA THR A 117 -15.61 -3.51 -3.39
C THR A 117 -14.80 -2.22 -3.49
N SER A 118 -15.13 -1.25 -2.67
CA SER A 118 -14.39 0.01 -2.51
C SER A 118 -13.45 -0.06 -1.32
N ALA A 119 -12.34 0.67 -1.40
CA ALA A 119 -11.42 0.83 -0.27
C ALA A 119 -12.10 1.56 0.89
N THR A 120 -11.78 1.15 2.12
CA THR A 120 -12.19 1.85 3.34
C THR A 120 -11.14 2.86 3.81
N LEU A 121 -9.88 2.69 3.43
CA LEU A 121 -8.83 3.68 3.64
C LEU A 121 -9.14 4.92 2.79
N VAL A 122 -9.40 6.05 3.47
CA VAL A 122 -9.66 7.33 2.80
C VAL A 122 -8.35 8.07 2.61
N VAL A 123 -7.89 8.18 1.36
CA VAL A 123 -6.66 8.90 1.02
C VAL A 123 -6.99 10.30 0.48
N LYS A 124 -6.24 11.31 0.92
CA LYS A 124 -6.38 12.71 0.45
C LYS A 124 -5.04 13.30 0.05
N SER A 125 -5.05 14.16 -0.96
CA SER A 125 -3.93 14.99 -1.36
C SER A 125 -4.17 16.46 -0.98
N GLY A 126 -3.07 17.20 -0.71
CA GLY A 126 -3.16 18.62 -0.41
C GLY A 126 -3.82 18.96 0.94
N ALA A 127 -3.87 18.02 1.87
CA ALA A 127 -4.33 18.27 3.23
C ALA A 127 -3.30 19.14 3.99
N THR A 128 -3.80 19.96 4.90
CA THR A 128 -2.97 20.71 5.85
C THR A 128 -2.75 19.86 7.09
N VAL A 129 -1.50 19.49 7.37
CA VAL A 129 -1.10 18.77 8.58
C VAL A 129 -0.76 19.80 9.65
N THR A 130 -1.47 19.78 10.77
CA THR A 130 -1.29 20.71 11.90
C THR A 130 -0.46 20.08 13.02
N GLN A 131 -0.41 18.74 13.08
CA GLN A 131 0.44 17.98 13.99
C GLN A 131 1.01 16.76 13.26
N THR A 132 2.32 16.62 13.27
CA THR A 132 3.03 15.62 12.43
C THR A 132 3.04 14.20 12.98
N GLY A 133 2.62 13.96 14.20
CA GLY A 133 2.62 12.60 14.77
C GLY A 133 4.02 11.98 14.91
N THR A 134 4.06 10.64 14.87
CA THR A 134 5.30 9.86 15.05
C THR A 134 5.83 9.40 13.69
N PRO A 135 7.10 9.67 13.33
CA PRO A 135 7.70 9.12 12.14
C PRO A 135 7.97 7.62 12.31
N LEU A 136 7.51 6.81 11.36
CA LEU A 136 7.75 5.36 11.31
C LEU A 136 9.01 5.04 10.50
N TYR A 137 9.22 5.73 9.40
CA TYR A 137 10.45 5.63 8.60
C TYR A 137 10.73 6.91 7.80
N LEU A 138 11.95 6.99 7.30
CA LEU A 138 12.47 8.06 6.46
C LEU A 138 13.22 7.47 5.28
N ILE A 139 12.94 7.96 4.09
CA ILE A 139 13.64 7.61 2.86
C ILE A 139 13.97 8.90 2.11
N GLY A 140 15.17 9.00 1.52
CA GLY A 140 15.59 10.21 0.81
C GLY A 140 16.27 9.91 -0.51
N PHE A 141 16.04 10.77 -1.49
CA PHE A 141 16.83 10.89 -2.71
C PHE A 141 17.81 12.05 -2.53
N PRO A 142 19.11 11.77 -2.32
CA PRO A 142 20.09 12.83 -2.16
C PRO A 142 20.13 13.71 -3.42
N GLU A 143 20.41 14.98 -3.24
CA GLU A 143 20.65 15.88 -4.37
C GLU A 143 21.90 15.42 -5.11
N ALA A 144 21.74 15.00 -6.36
CA ALA A 144 22.88 14.61 -7.18
C ALA A 144 23.57 15.88 -7.70
N SER A 145 24.90 15.86 -7.71
CA SER A 145 25.71 16.95 -8.26
C SER A 145 25.51 17.20 -9.76
N THR A 146 24.78 16.32 -10.44
CA THR A 146 24.41 16.45 -11.86
C THR A 146 22.88 16.44 -12.00
N PRO A 147 22.27 17.46 -12.65
CA PRO A 147 20.81 17.70 -12.59
C PRO A 147 19.91 16.73 -13.35
N SER A 148 20.39 15.64 -13.91
CA SER A 148 19.65 14.91 -14.95
C SER A 148 19.36 13.43 -14.68
N ARG A 149 19.31 12.98 -13.42
CA ARG A 149 18.93 11.59 -13.16
C ARG A 149 17.62 11.51 -12.38
N ALA A 150 16.61 10.93 -13.00
CA ALA A 150 15.44 10.42 -12.29
C ALA A 150 15.91 9.45 -11.21
N SER A 151 15.42 9.64 -9.99
CA SER A 151 15.68 8.74 -8.87
C SER A 151 14.43 7.93 -8.61
N SER A 152 14.56 6.62 -8.57
CA SER A 152 13.47 5.72 -8.20
C SER A 152 13.83 4.98 -6.91
N LEU A 153 12.87 4.86 -6.03
CA LEU A 153 12.95 4.02 -4.87
C LEU A 153 11.75 3.08 -4.86
N SER A 154 12.03 1.82 -4.95
CA SER A 154 11.07 0.77 -4.70
C SER A 154 11.29 0.30 -3.26
N GLY A 155 10.34 0.54 -2.39
CA GLY A 155 10.26 -0.23 -1.16
C GLY A 155 10.12 -1.69 -1.60
N GLY A 156 11.13 -2.52 -1.30
CA GLY A 156 11.10 -3.93 -1.66
C GLY A 156 9.79 -4.58 -1.16
N GLU A 157 9.38 -5.67 -1.78
CA GLU A 157 8.15 -6.42 -1.44
C GLU A 157 8.06 -6.90 0.03
N THR A 158 9.05 -6.57 0.84
CA THR A 158 9.21 -7.05 2.23
C THR A 158 8.77 -6.06 3.32
N LEU A 159 8.41 -4.82 2.96
CA LEU A 159 7.95 -3.85 3.95
C LEU A 159 6.42 -3.81 3.93
N GLU A 160 5.82 -4.48 4.88
CA GLU A 160 4.39 -4.42 5.15
C GLU A 160 4.16 -3.73 6.50
N TRP A 161 3.26 -2.76 6.51
CA TRP A 161 2.81 -2.09 7.71
C TRP A 161 1.35 -2.45 7.97
N VAL A 162 1.07 -3.04 9.12
CA VAL A 162 -0.30 -3.19 9.60
C VAL A 162 -0.69 -1.90 10.31
N LEU A 163 -1.54 -1.11 9.67
CA LEU A 163 -1.92 0.20 10.17
C LEU A 163 -2.93 0.07 11.32
N LYS A 164 -2.78 0.89 12.36
CA LYS A 164 -3.72 0.97 13.49
C LYS A 164 -5.10 1.42 13.00
N PRO A 165 -6.20 0.86 13.51
CA PRO A 165 -7.54 1.27 13.16
C PRO A 165 -7.81 2.72 13.62
N GLN A 166 -8.71 3.41 12.92
CA GLN A 166 -9.18 4.77 13.24
C GLN A 166 -8.04 5.77 13.46
N THR A 167 -6.95 5.61 12.73
CA THR A 167 -5.73 6.41 12.89
C THR A 167 -5.44 7.18 11.60
N PHE A 168 -5.01 8.43 11.74
CA PHE A 168 -4.52 9.22 10.63
C PHE A 168 -3.04 8.95 10.40
N TYR A 169 -2.70 8.72 9.14
CA TYR A 169 -1.36 8.58 8.64
C TYR A 169 -1.05 9.65 7.61
N ALA A 170 0.20 9.98 7.42
CA ALA A 170 0.61 10.85 6.33
C ALA A 170 1.94 10.39 5.72
N ILE A 171 2.01 10.43 4.40
CA ILE A 171 3.27 10.45 3.67
C ILE A 171 3.63 11.91 3.50
N GLN A 172 4.64 12.33 4.25
CA GLN A 172 5.25 13.65 4.13
C GLN A 172 6.29 13.61 3.03
N ILE A 173 6.21 14.53 2.09
CA ILE A 173 7.16 14.65 0.98
C ILE A 173 7.80 16.03 1.05
N ASN A 174 9.08 16.06 1.38
CA ASN A 174 9.86 17.29 1.51
C ASN A 174 10.68 17.50 0.26
N ASN A 175 10.54 18.66 -0.37
CA ASN A 175 11.47 19.11 -1.39
C ASN A 175 12.55 19.96 -0.71
N LEU A 176 13.74 19.39 -0.56
CA LEU A 176 14.90 20.06 0.05
C LEU A 176 15.71 20.89 -0.94
N SER A 177 15.36 20.78 -2.24
CA SER A 177 16.05 21.51 -3.29
C SER A 177 15.48 22.92 -3.50
N ASN A 178 16.24 23.77 -4.17
CA ASN A 178 15.82 25.13 -4.55
C ASN A 178 15.08 25.19 -5.91
N ALA A 179 14.65 24.04 -6.44
CA ALA A 179 13.84 23.95 -7.66
C ALA A 179 12.59 23.12 -7.43
N SER A 180 11.54 23.37 -8.19
CA SER A 180 10.33 22.53 -8.16
C SER A 180 10.66 21.10 -8.59
N ARG A 181 10.03 20.12 -7.95
CA ARG A 181 10.18 18.69 -8.25
C ARG A 181 8.84 18.05 -8.59
N THR A 182 8.87 17.07 -9.47
CA THR A 182 7.72 16.21 -9.76
C THR A 182 7.99 14.83 -9.18
N VAL A 183 7.08 14.38 -8.34
CA VAL A 183 7.10 13.05 -7.74
C VAL A 183 5.93 12.23 -8.28
N TYR A 184 6.18 11.00 -8.64
CA TYR A 184 5.17 9.98 -8.89
C TYR A 184 5.20 9.01 -7.72
N ALA A 185 4.07 8.86 -7.06
CA ALA A 185 3.88 7.93 -5.95
C ALA A 185 2.93 6.82 -6.38
N GLU A 186 3.29 5.58 -6.09
CA GLU A 186 2.44 4.40 -6.25
C GLU A 186 2.32 3.72 -4.89
N LEU A 187 1.11 3.61 -4.41
CA LEU A 187 0.76 3.02 -3.12
C LEU A 187 -0.08 1.78 -3.37
N CYS A 188 0.21 0.70 -2.65
CA CYS A 188 -0.56 -0.53 -2.72
C CYS A 188 -0.84 -1.04 -1.31
N TRP A 189 -2.09 -1.44 -1.05
CA TRP A 189 -2.50 -2.03 0.22
C TRP A 189 -3.63 -3.04 0.03
N TYR A 190 -3.88 -3.81 1.08
CA TYR A 190 -5.08 -4.63 1.15
C TYR A 190 -5.80 -4.44 2.49
N GLU A 191 -7.09 -4.78 2.51
CA GLU A 191 -7.98 -4.55 3.64
C GLU A 191 -8.70 -5.84 4.06
N VAL A 192 -8.50 -6.26 5.30
CA VAL A 192 -9.09 -7.46 5.88
C VAL A 192 -10.02 -7.16 7.06
#